data_ee2c6db108ef8d200373e37edfd84372
#
_entry.id   ee2c6db108ef8d200373e37edfd84372
#
_cell.length_a   1.000
_cell.length_b   1.000
_cell.length_c   1.000
_cell.angle_alpha   90.00
_cell.angle_beta   90.00
_cell.angle_gamma   90.00
#
_symmetry.space_group_name_H-M   'P 1'
#
loop_
_entity.id
_entity.type
_entity.pdbx_description
1 polymer ?
#
loop_
_entity_poly.entity_id
_entity_poly.type
_entity_poly.pdbx_seq_one_letter_code
_entity_poly.pdbx_strand_id
1 'polypeptide(L)' 'MFGDQVGRVKSLRPFPLHGLTYWDVAVELDDGRIEGARLGAEGVPEGLQPGDRVLVRTAAMMIIGLERELEGT' A
#
# COMPACT_ATOMS: atom_id res chain seq x y z
N MET A 1 -4.12 -16.46 -6.13
CA MET A 1 -3.31 -15.91 -7.24
C MET A 1 -2.52 -14.71 -6.73
N PHE A 2 -1.28 -14.64 -7.07
CA PHE A 2 -0.43 -13.51 -6.71
C PHE A 2 -0.35 -12.55 -7.89
N GLY A 3 -0.28 -11.28 -7.59
CA GLY A 3 -0.13 -10.28 -8.61
C GLY A 3 0.39 -8.98 -8.03
N ASP A 4 0.98 -8.18 -8.90
CA ASP A 4 1.48 -6.87 -8.54
C ASP A 4 0.84 -5.85 -9.47
N GLN A 5 0.40 -4.74 -8.89
CA GLN A 5 -0.20 -3.65 -9.65
C GLN A 5 0.44 -2.35 -9.22
N VAL A 6 0.47 -1.40 -10.12
CA VAL A 6 1.01 -0.07 -9.81
C VAL A 6 -0.13 0.84 -9.44
N GLY A 7 0.11 1.69 -8.45
CA GLY A 7 -0.90 2.64 -8.02
C GLY A 7 -0.27 3.84 -7.33
N ARG A 8 -1.15 4.69 -6.79
CA ARG A 8 -0.75 5.89 -6.08
C ARG A 8 -1.46 5.93 -4.75
N VAL A 9 -0.72 6.24 -3.70
CA VAL A 9 -1.30 6.32 -2.35
C VAL A 9 -2.27 7.49 -2.30
N LYS A 10 -3.50 7.22 -1.88
CA LYS A 10 -4.52 8.25 -1.69
C LYS A 10 -4.58 8.69 -0.26
N SER A 11 -4.48 7.76 0.68
CA SER A 11 -4.50 8.09 2.09
C SER A 11 -3.71 7.05 2.87
N LEU A 12 -3.25 7.45 4.04
CA LEU A 12 -2.39 6.63 4.87
C LEU A 12 -2.62 7.06 6.31
N ARG A 13 -3.22 6.20 7.12
CA ARG A 13 -3.56 6.51 8.50
C ARG A 13 -2.97 5.49 9.45
N PRO A 14 -2.26 5.94 10.49
CA PRO A 14 -1.78 5.01 11.49
C PRO A 14 -2.93 4.49 12.35
N PHE A 15 -2.84 3.23 12.72
CA PHE A 15 -3.82 2.58 13.59
C PHE A 15 -3.05 1.82 14.66
N PRO A 16 -2.88 2.40 15.86
CA PRO A 16 -2.16 1.71 16.94
C PRO A 16 -3.05 0.64 17.58
N LEU A 17 -2.47 -0.52 17.83
CA LEU A 17 -3.18 -1.64 18.44
C LEU A 17 -2.18 -2.49 19.20
N HIS A 18 -2.39 -2.64 20.52
CA HIS A 18 -1.55 -3.50 21.36
C HIS A 18 -0.05 -3.21 21.24
N GLY A 19 0.31 -1.92 21.19
CA GLY A 19 1.72 -1.53 21.10
C GLY A 19 2.32 -1.63 19.70
N LEU A 20 1.55 -2.08 18.73
CA LEU A 20 1.98 -2.14 17.33
C LEU A 20 1.25 -1.08 16.53
N THR A 21 1.88 -0.61 15.47
CA THR A 21 1.23 0.32 14.56
C THR A 21 0.91 -0.39 13.26
N TYR A 22 -0.36 -0.36 12.90
CA TYR A 22 -0.85 -0.78 11.59
C TYR A 22 -1.15 0.48 10.78
N TRP A 23 -1.33 0.31 9.49
CA TRP A 23 -1.63 1.44 8.61
C TRP A 23 -2.86 1.12 7.79
N ASP A 24 -3.85 1.99 7.86
CA ASP A 24 -4.98 1.92 6.95
C ASP A 24 -4.61 2.71 5.71
N VAL A 25 -4.46 2.00 4.60
CA VAL A 25 -4.02 2.61 3.35
C VAL A 25 -5.13 2.53 2.32
N ALA A 26 -5.23 3.56 1.50
CA ALA A 26 -6.06 3.53 0.31
C ALA A 26 -5.18 3.87 -0.87
N VAL A 27 -5.28 3.07 -1.93
CA VAL A 27 -4.45 3.22 -3.11
C VAL A 27 -5.36 3.28 -4.33
N GLU A 28 -5.08 4.23 -5.20
CA GLU A 28 -5.75 4.28 -6.50
C GLU A 28 -4.85 3.54 -7.50
N LEU A 29 -5.37 2.46 -8.03
CA LEU A 29 -4.64 1.67 -9.02
C LEU A 29 -4.65 2.35 -10.37
N ASP A 30 -3.72 1.99 -11.23
CA ASP A 30 -3.61 2.63 -12.54
C ASP A 30 -4.85 2.40 -13.42
N ASP A 31 -5.67 1.38 -13.11
CA ASP A 31 -6.92 1.16 -13.82
C ASP A 31 -8.08 1.99 -13.25
N GLY A 32 -7.81 2.84 -12.27
CA GLY A 32 -8.82 3.73 -11.68
C GLY A 32 -9.54 3.18 -10.47
N ARG A 33 -9.35 1.92 -10.11
CA ARG A 33 -9.98 1.35 -8.91
C ARG A 33 -9.28 1.89 -7.67
N ILE A 34 -10.05 2.06 -6.62
CA ILE A 34 -9.50 2.42 -5.30
C ILE A 34 -9.66 1.23 -4.39
N GLU A 35 -8.56 0.79 -3.80
CA GLU A 35 -8.54 -0.37 -2.91
C GLU A 35 -7.95 0.04 -1.58
N GLY A 36 -8.48 -0.53 -0.51
CA GLY A 36 -8.00 -0.25 0.83
C GLY A 36 -7.52 -1.51 1.53
N ALA A 37 -6.61 -1.32 2.48
CA ALA A 37 -6.11 -2.42 3.28
C ALA A 37 -5.55 -1.91 4.59
N ARG A 38 -5.54 -2.80 5.60
CA ARG A 38 -4.82 -2.53 6.85
C ARG A 38 -3.56 -3.38 6.83
N LEU A 39 -2.41 -2.73 6.89
CA LEU A 39 -1.11 -3.38 6.76
C LEU A 39 -0.29 -3.13 8.01
N GLY A 40 0.51 -4.12 8.39
CA GLY A 40 1.52 -3.93 9.42
C GLY A 40 2.67 -3.08 8.91
N ALA A 41 3.55 -2.66 9.80
CA ALA A 41 4.64 -1.77 9.45
C ALA A 41 5.57 -2.39 8.38
N GLU A 42 5.70 -3.70 8.38
CA GLU A 42 6.56 -4.39 7.41
C GLU A 42 6.00 -4.32 5.99
N GLY A 43 4.72 -4.03 5.84
CA GLY A 43 4.08 -3.93 4.53
C GLY A 43 4.01 -2.51 3.98
N VAL A 44 4.55 -1.52 4.71
CA VAL A 44 4.44 -0.12 4.34
C VAL A 44 5.85 0.49 4.34
N PRO A 45 6.34 0.98 3.20
CA PRO A 45 7.64 1.63 3.16
C PRO A 45 7.73 2.81 4.11
N GLU A 46 8.86 2.97 4.76
CA GLU A 46 9.08 4.07 5.68
C GLU A 46 9.02 5.38 4.91
N GLY A 47 8.36 6.37 5.50
CA GLY A 47 8.25 7.70 4.89
C GLY A 47 7.26 7.81 3.76
N LEU A 48 6.43 6.80 3.56
CA LEU A 48 5.43 6.83 2.49
C LEU A 48 4.41 7.93 2.76
N GLN A 49 3.99 8.63 1.71
CA GLN A 49 3.05 9.74 1.81
C GLN A 49 1.99 9.65 0.72
N PRO A 50 0.82 10.28 0.95
CA PRO A 50 -0.17 10.40 -0.12
C PRO A 50 0.45 11.05 -1.37
N GLY A 51 0.14 10.51 -2.52
CA GLY A 51 0.71 10.94 -3.78
C GLY A 51 1.88 10.11 -4.25
N ASP A 52 2.49 9.32 -3.37
CA ASP A 52 3.61 8.48 -3.76
C ASP A 52 3.14 7.33 -4.65
N ARG A 53 3.98 6.99 -5.62
CA ARG A 53 3.76 5.83 -6.48
C ARG A 53 4.24 4.58 -5.78
N VAL A 54 3.45 3.53 -5.85
CA VAL A 54 3.78 2.27 -5.18
C VAL A 54 3.46 1.09 -6.08
N LEU A 55 4.19 0.01 -5.83
CA LEU A 55 3.85 -1.30 -6.33
C LEU A 55 2.97 -1.95 -5.26
N VAL A 56 1.76 -2.31 -5.66
CA VAL A 56 0.78 -2.92 -4.75
C VAL A 56 0.87 -4.42 -4.91
N ARG A 57 1.31 -5.10 -3.87
CA ARG A 57 1.45 -6.55 -3.89
C ARG A 57 0.16 -7.18 -3.40
N THR A 58 -0.35 -8.12 -4.18
CA THR A 58 -1.62 -8.77 -3.85
C THR A 58 -1.46 -10.28 -3.83
N ALA A 59 -2.29 -10.91 -3.00
CA ALA A 59 -2.42 -12.35 -2.98
C ALA A 59 -3.88 -12.66 -2.73
N ALA A 60 -4.45 -13.59 -3.49
CA ALA A 60 -5.86 -13.97 -3.36
C ALA A 60 -6.78 -12.74 -3.39
N MET A 61 -6.49 -11.79 -4.26
CA MET A 61 -7.25 -10.56 -4.46
C MET A 61 -7.20 -9.59 -3.28
N MET A 62 -6.28 -9.81 -2.35
CA MET A 62 -6.11 -8.93 -1.20
C MET A 62 -4.74 -8.27 -1.26
N ILE A 63 -4.69 -7.00 -0.86
CA ILE A 63 -3.40 -6.31 -0.74
C ILE A 63 -2.67 -6.88 0.46
N ILE A 64 -1.43 -7.30 0.26
CA ILE A 64 -0.59 -7.83 1.33
C ILE A 64 0.61 -6.94 1.63
N GLY A 65 0.89 -5.94 0.82
CA GLY A 65 1.97 -5.02 1.08
C GLY A 65 2.14 -4.01 -0.02
N LEU A 66 2.91 -2.99 0.27
CA LEU A 66 3.24 -1.92 -0.67
C LEU A 66 4.76 -1.84 -0.77
N GLU A 67 5.26 -1.51 -1.94
CA GLU A 67 6.68 -1.22 -2.15
C GLU A 67 6.77 0.06 -2.95
N ARG A 68 7.85 0.82 -2.75
CA ARG A 68 8.07 2.00 -3.58
C ARG A 68 8.30 1.54 -5.00
N GLU A 69 7.63 2.20 -5.94
CA GLU A 69 7.94 1.97 -7.33
C GLU A 69 9.31 2.56 -7.63
N LEU A 70 10.20 1.72 -8.12
CA LEU A 70 11.52 2.20 -8.51
C LEU A 70 11.41 2.77 -9.91
N GLU A 71 11.53 4.09 -10.01
CA GLU A 71 11.62 4.72 -11.30
C GLU A 71 12.82 4.13 -12.01
N GLY A 72 12.65 3.79 -13.27
CA GLY A 72 13.66 3.10 -14.02
C GLY A 72 14.90 3.94 -14.30
N THR A 73 15.67 4.13 -13.30
CA THR A 73 16.93 4.88 -13.44
C THR A 73 18.08 3.92 -13.58
#